data_4149a184e2a93b60f041f68816742d25
#
_entry.id   4149a184e2a93b60f041f68816742d25
#
_cell.length_a   1.000
_cell.length_b   1.000
_cell.length_c   1.000
_cell.angle_alpha   90.00
_cell.angle_beta   90.00
_cell.angle_gamma   90.00
#
_symmetry.space_group_name_H-M   'P 1'
#
loop_
_entity.id
_entity.type
_entity.pdbx_description
1 polymer ?
#
loop_
_entity_poly.entity_id
_entity_poly.type
_entity_poly.pdbx_seq_one_letter_code
_entity_poly.pdbx_strand_id
1 'polypeptide(L)'
;MDITNQIQTHTLNHLLNNEDYCRRVIPFLKKEYFDQSHKVVFDLMVNFVGAHNKLPTGKVLELELQKLTLPSEELNSAAALINELKTKSDIDTEYLINETEKWCKEKAVYNAIMESIQIIDGKTEKSDGAIPEILSEALGTSFDQAIGHDY
;
A
#
# COMPACT_ATOMS: atom_id res chain seq x y z
N MET A 1 9.49 -16.89 -7.40
CA MET A 1 8.39 -15.93 -7.41
C MET A 1 8.23 -15.30 -6.04
N ASP A 2 8.14 -14.01 -6.01
CA ASP A 2 8.13 -13.27 -4.76
C ASP A 2 6.72 -13.18 -4.21
N ILE A 3 6.48 -13.76 -3.03
CA ILE A 3 5.17 -13.73 -2.39
C ILE A 3 4.76 -12.29 -2.08
N THR A 4 5.72 -11.43 -1.75
CA THR A 4 5.44 -10.01 -1.47
C THR A 4 4.83 -9.31 -2.67
N ASN A 5 5.34 -9.58 -3.88
CA ASN A 5 4.77 -8.99 -5.08
C ASN A 5 3.36 -9.50 -5.34
N GLN A 6 3.10 -10.77 -5.05
CA GLN A 6 1.77 -11.32 -5.24
C GLN A 6 0.77 -10.67 -4.31
N ILE A 7 1.12 -10.49 -3.04
CA ILE A 7 0.23 -9.86 -2.08
C ILE A 7 -0.07 -8.42 -2.50
N GLN A 8 0.94 -7.70 -2.99
CA GLN A 8 0.74 -6.33 -3.44
C GLN A 8 -0.23 -6.27 -4.63
N THR A 9 -0.05 -7.17 -5.59
CA THR A 9 -0.92 -7.21 -6.77
C THR A 9 -2.36 -7.55 -6.39
N HIS A 10 -2.57 -8.55 -5.54
CA HIS A 10 -3.91 -8.92 -5.12
C HIS A 10 -4.56 -7.83 -4.28
N THR A 11 -3.79 -7.14 -3.46
CA THR A 11 -4.29 -6.00 -2.70
C THR A 11 -4.80 -4.91 -3.62
N LEU A 12 -3.99 -4.52 -4.61
CA LEU A 12 -4.41 -3.49 -5.57
C LEU A 12 -5.62 -3.94 -6.37
N ASN A 13 -5.65 -5.23 -6.76
CA ASN A 13 -6.79 -5.77 -7.50
C ASN A 13 -8.09 -5.64 -6.71
N HIS A 14 -8.05 -6.02 -5.44
CA HIS A 14 -9.25 -5.93 -4.60
C HIS A 14 -9.61 -4.48 -4.28
N LEU A 15 -8.63 -3.60 -4.13
CA LEU A 15 -8.93 -2.17 -3.95
C LEU A 15 -9.72 -1.63 -5.14
N LEU A 16 -9.37 -2.09 -6.33
CA LEU A 16 -10.01 -1.60 -7.55
C LEU A 16 -11.36 -2.27 -7.82
N ASN A 17 -11.49 -3.55 -7.50
CA ASN A 17 -12.63 -4.36 -7.92
C ASN A 17 -13.59 -4.77 -6.80
N ASN A 18 -13.27 -4.47 -5.56
CA ASN A 18 -14.07 -4.90 -4.41
C ASN A 18 -14.23 -3.73 -3.44
N GLU A 19 -15.39 -3.10 -3.48
CA GLU A 19 -15.64 -1.91 -2.68
C GLU A 19 -15.57 -2.18 -1.18
N ASP A 20 -16.07 -3.32 -0.73
CA ASP A 20 -16.03 -3.67 0.70
C ASP A 20 -14.59 -3.80 1.19
N TYR A 21 -13.75 -4.51 0.42
CA TYR A 21 -12.34 -4.63 0.75
C TYR A 21 -11.68 -3.25 0.80
N CYS A 22 -11.97 -2.43 -0.19
CA CYS A 22 -11.39 -1.09 -0.26
C CYS A 22 -11.71 -0.29 0.98
N ARG A 23 -12.99 -0.25 1.38
CA ARG A 23 -13.39 0.51 2.56
C ARG A 23 -12.72 0.03 3.83
N ARG A 24 -12.53 -1.28 3.96
CA ARG A 24 -11.99 -1.87 5.18
C ARG A 24 -10.49 -1.78 5.28
N VAL A 25 -9.80 -1.68 4.16
CA VAL A 25 -8.34 -1.81 4.11
C VAL A 25 -7.63 -0.50 3.79
N ILE A 26 -8.22 0.34 2.92
CA ILE A 26 -7.52 1.52 2.43
C ILE A 26 -7.03 2.47 3.53
N PRO A 27 -7.77 2.66 4.65
CA PRO A 27 -7.28 3.58 5.69
C PRO A 27 -5.97 3.15 6.34
N PHE A 28 -5.63 1.88 6.21
CA PHE A 28 -4.44 1.33 6.87
C PHE A 28 -3.27 1.15 5.93
N LEU A 29 -3.48 1.38 4.63
CA LEU A 29 -2.42 1.22 3.64
C LEU A 29 -1.63 2.51 3.51
N LYS A 30 -0.32 2.36 3.32
CA LYS A 30 0.57 3.49 3.08
C LYS A 30 1.37 3.22 1.83
N LYS A 31 1.66 4.25 1.06
CA LYS A 31 2.41 4.05 -0.20
C LYS A 31 3.80 3.48 0.06
N GLU A 32 4.38 3.75 1.25
CA GLU A 32 5.69 3.22 1.61
C GLU A 32 5.72 1.70 1.73
N TYR A 33 4.56 1.07 1.87
CA TYR A 33 4.51 -0.39 1.95
C TYR A 33 4.67 -1.06 0.58
N PHE A 34 4.40 -0.32 -0.49
CA PHE A 34 4.43 -0.85 -1.85
C PHE A 34 5.79 -0.61 -2.51
N ASP A 35 6.14 -1.48 -3.46
CA ASP A 35 7.38 -1.37 -4.22
C ASP A 35 7.10 -0.80 -5.60
N GLN A 36 8.01 0.04 -6.07
CA GLN A 36 8.08 0.51 -7.47
C GLN A 36 6.72 0.73 -8.16
N SER A 37 6.41 -0.11 -9.15
CA SER A 37 5.18 0.05 -9.95
C SER A 37 3.92 -0.04 -9.11
N HIS A 38 3.92 -0.90 -8.10
CA HIS A 38 2.77 -1.03 -7.21
C HIS A 38 2.53 0.27 -6.45
N LYS A 39 3.60 0.93 -6.02
CA LYS A 39 3.50 2.22 -5.34
C LYS A 39 2.89 3.28 -6.26
N VAL A 40 3.33 3.32 -7.51
CA VAL A 40 2.80 4.27 -8.49
C VAL A 40 1.30 4.07 -8.66
N VAL A 41 0.88 2.83 -8.86
CA VAL A 41 -0.53 2.53 -9.08
C VAL A 41 -1.36 2.82 -7.83
N PHE A 42 -0.86 2.46 -6.65
CA PHE A 42 -1.55 2.76 -5.42
C PHE A 42 -1.76 4.26 -5.24
N ASP A 43 -0.72 5.03 -5.52
CA ASP A 43 -0.77 6.49 -5.40
C ASP A 43 -1.81 7.07 -6.36
N LEU A 44 -1.88 6.56 -7.58
CA LEU A 44 -2.90 6.98 -8.53
C LEU A 44 -4.31 6.70 -8.01
N MET A 45 -4.52 5.53 -7.41
CA MET A 45 -5.81 5.17 -6.84
C MET A 45 -6.22 6.12 -5.71
N VAL A 46 -5.30 6.35 -4.78
CA VAL A 46 -5.57 7.18 -3.61
C VAL A 46 -5.86 8.61 -4.03
N ASN A 47 -5.08 9.14 -4.96
CA ASN A 47 -5.29 10.50 -5.43
C ASN A 47 -6.63 10.65 -6.13
N PHE A 48 -7.03 9.63 -6.91
CA PHE A 48 -8.32 9.68 -7.59
C PHE A 48 -9.47 9.62 -6.59
N VAL A 49 -9.39 8.74 -5.60
CA VAL A 49 -10.43 8.64 -4.57
C VAL A 49 -10.54 9.96 -3.82
N GLY A 50 -9.41 10.56 -3.49
CA GLY A 50 -9.40 11.84 -2.79
C GLY A 50 -10.03 12.98 -3.58
N ALA A 51 -9.85 12.97 -4.91
CA ALA A 51 -10.35 14.02 -5.77
C ALA A 51 -11.80 13.82 -6.17
N HIS A 52 -12.24 12.59 -6.36
CA HIS A 52 -13.54 12.27 -6.94
C HIS A 52 -14.48 11.50 -6.01
N ASN A 53 -13.99 11.11 -4.86
CA ASN A 53 -14.78 10.41 -3.84
C ASN A 53 -15.43 9.12 -4.36
N LYS A 54 -14.75 8.46 -5.28
CA LYS A 54 -15.17 7.17 -5.82
C LYS A 54 -13.95 6.45 -6.38
N LEU A 55 -14.09 5.12 -6.57
CA LEU A 55 -13.00 4.32 -7.12
C LEU A 55 -12.81 4.59 -8.61
N PRO A 56 -11.56 4.59 -9.09
CA PRO A 56 -11.30 4.68 -10.52
C PRO A 56 -11.54 3.34 -11.19
N THR A 57 -11.70 3.36 -12.51
CA THR A 57 -11.67 2.14 -13.31
C THR A 57 -10.24 1.92 -13.83
N GLY A 58 -9.99 0.73 -14.39
CA GLY A 58 -8.69 0.49 -15.00
C GLY A 58 -8.37 1.48 -16.11
N LYS A 59 -9.38 1.85 -16.90
CA LYS A 59 -9.17 2.85 -17.96
C LYS A 59 -8.81 4.22 -17.41
N VAL A 60 -9.44 4.62 -16.31
CA VAL A 60 -9.12 5.88 -15.67
C VAL A 60 -7.68 5.86 -15.17
N LEU A 61 -7.27 4.76 -14.57
CA LEU A 61 -5.88 4.63 -14.11
C LEU A 61 -4.90 4.76 -15.27
N GLU A 62 -5.22 4.17 -16.42
CA GLU A 62 -4.36 4.31 -17.60
C GLU A 62 -4.24 5.77 -18.03
N LEU A 63 -5.35 6.50 -18.01
CA LEU A 63 -5.32 7.91 -18.38
C LEU A 63 -4.53 8.75 -17.39
N GLU A 64 -4.72 8.47 -16.10
CA GLU A 64 -3.99 9.21 -15.07
C GLU A 64 -2.49 8.90 -15.11
N LEU A 65 -2.14 7.66 -15.44
CA LEU A 65 -0.74 7.27 -15.57
C LEU A 65 -0.05 8.08 -16.66
N GLN A 66 -0.74 8.31 -17.78
CA GLN A 66 -0.17 9.05 -18.90
C GLN A 66 0.14 10.50 -18.56
N LYS A 67 -0.50 11.04 -17.53
CA LYS A 67 -0.24 12.41 -17.11
C LYS A 67 1.03 12.53 -16.28
N LEU A 68 1.59 11.42 -15.83
CA LEU A 68 2.79 11.44 -15.00
C LEU A 68 4.03 11.52 -15.87
N THR A 69 5.06 12.16 -15.33
CA THR A 69 6.37 12.21 -15.99
C THR A 69 7.26 11.15 -15.35
N LEU A 70 7.35 10.00 -16.00
CA LEU A 70 8.11 8.85 -15.50
C LEU A 70 9.05 8.35 -16.59
N PRO A 71 10.18 7.73 -16.20
CA PRO A 71 10.99 7.03 -17.18
C PRO A 71 10.17 5.97 -17.91
N SER A 72 10.50 5.72 -19.18
CA SER A 72 9.73 4.79 -20.01
C SER A 72 9.58 3.42 -19.38
N GLU A 73 10.63 2.92 -18.75
CA GLU A 73 10.61 1.60 -18.13
C GLU A 73 9.59 1.55 -16.98
N GLU A 74 9.60 2.56 -16.14
CA GLU A 74 8.65 2.63 -15.03
C GLU A 74 7.22 2.81 -15.54
N LEU A 75 7.04 3.62 -16.55
CA LEU A 75 5.74 3.84 -17.15
C LEU A 75 5.17 2.54 -17.72
N ASN A 76 6.02 1.79 -18.45
CA ASN A 76 5.60 0.52 -19.04
C ASN A 76 5.25 -0.52 -17.97
N SER A 77 6.02 -0.58 -16.90
CA SER A 77 5.77 -1.52 -15.81
C SER A 77 4.45 -1.20 -15.11
N ALA A 78 4.19 0.07 -14.87
CA ALA A 78 2.93 0.48 -14.25
C ALA A 78 1.75 0.21 -15.17
N ALA A 79 1.91 0.45 -16.47
CA ALA A 79 0.86 0.18 -17.44
C ALA A 79 0.52 -1.31 -17.50
N ALA A 80 1.54 -2.16 -17.48
CA ALA A 80 1.33 -3.61 -17.46
C ALA A 80 0.59 -4.05 -16.21
N LEU A 81 0.96 -3.48 -15.07
CA LEU A 81 0.28 -3.79 -13.81
C LEU A 81 -1.18 -3.37 -13.86
N ILE A 82 -1.48 -2.16 -14.34
CA ILE A 82 -2.86 -1.70 -14.44
C ILE A 82 -3.66 -2.64 -15.34
N ASN A 83 -3.08 -3.09 -16.44
CA ASN A 83 -3.76 -4.02 -17.33
C ASN A 83 -4.08 -5.34 -16.62
N GLU A 84 -3.16 -5.81 -15.80
CA GLU A 84 -3.38 -7.03 -15.00
C GLU A 84 -4.52 -6.84 -14.00
N LEU A 85 -4.67 -5.66 -13.44
CA LEU A 85 -5.70 -5.37 -12.45
C LEU A 85 -7.11 -5.30 -13.03
N LYS A 86 -7.23 -5.26 -14.35
CA LYS A 86 -8.55 -5.21 -15.00
C LYS A 86 -9.30 -6.52 -14.86
N THR A 87 -8.60 -7.62 -14.62
CA THR A 87 -9.22 -8.92 -14.40
C THR A 87 -9.39 -9.12 -12.90
N LYS A 88 -10.63 -9.24 -12.46
CA LYS A 88 -10.93 -9.38 -11.05
C LYS A 88 -10.34 -10.67 -10.48
N SER A 89 -9.69 -10.56 -9.33
CA SER A 89 -9.17 -11.71 -8.60
C SER A 89 -10.31 -12.44 -7.89
N ASP A 90 -10.22 -13.75 -7.79
CA ASP A 90 -11.23 -14.56 -7.10
C ASP A 90 -10.81 -14.99 -5.70
N ILE A 91 -9.78 -14.35 -5.14
CA ILE A 91 -9.35 -14.66 -3.79
C ILE A 91 -10.43 -14.22 -2.80
N ASP A 92 -10.67 -15.05 -1.79
CA ASP A 92 -11.63 -14.74 -0.74
C ASP A 92 -11.28 -13.43 -0.03
N THR A 93 -12.27 -12.58 0.14
CA THR A 93 -12.06 -11.24 0.71
C THR A 93 -11.53 -11.29 2.14
N GLU A 94 -12.13 -12.12 3.00
CA GLU A 94 -11.67 -12.19 4.40
C GLU A 94 -10.26 -12.76 4.49
N TYR A 95 -9.97 -13.76 3.69
CA TYR A 95 -8.62 -14.30 3.65
C TYR A 95 -7.63 -13.21 3.26
N LEU A 96 -7.95 -12.45 2.21
CA LEU A 96 -7.03 -11.43 1.74
C LEU A 96 -6.87 -10.29 2.74
N ILE A 97 -7.95 -9.91 3.43
CA ILE A 97 -7.86 -8.88 4.47
C ILE A 97 -6.85 -9.31 5.53
N ASN A 98 -6.92 -10.56 5.98
CA ASN A 98 -5.99 -11.07 6.99
C ASN A 98 -4.55 -11.09 6.48
N GLU A 99 -4.36 -11.53 5.23
CA GLU A 99 -3.02 -11.56 4.65
C GLU A 99 -2.47 -10.16 4.41
N THR A 100 -3.34 -9.23 4.02
CA THR A 100 -2.94 -7.84 3.84
C THR A 100 -2.49 -7.23 5.16
N GLU A 101 -3.21 -7.52 6.24
CA GLU A 101 -2.85 -7.02 7.56
C GLU A 101 -1.47 -7.53 7.98
N LYS A 102 -1.21 -8.81 7.78
CA LYS A 102 0.11 -9.38 8.10
C LYS A 102 1.21 -8.71 7.30
N TRP A 103 0.96 -8.51 6.01
CA TRP A 103 1.94 -7.87 5.14
C TRP A 103 2.20 -6.43 5.57
N CYS A 104 1.15 -5.67 5.88
CA CYS A 104 1.30 -4.29 6.33
C CYS A 104 2.09 -4.22 7.64
N LYS A 105 1.82 -5.14 8.56
CA LYS A 105 2.54 -5.18 9.82
C LYS A 105 4.02 -5.46 9.58
N GLU A 106 4.33 -6.42 8.72
CA GLU A 106 5.72 -6.74 8.37
C GLU A 106 6.42 -5.54 7.74
N LYS A 107 5.76 -4.86 6.83
CA LYS A 107 6.36 -3.69 6.17
C LYS A 107 6.53 -2.53 7.15
N ALA A 108 5.57 -2.34 8.03
CA ALA A 108 5.68 -1.28 9.04
C ALA A 108 6.90 -1.50 9.94
N VAL A 109 7.07 -2.74 10.40
CA VAL A 109 8.22 -3.08 11.25
C VAL A 109 9.53 -2.94 10.49
N TYR A 110 9.57 -3.46 9.26
CA TYR A 110 10.75 -3.36 8.43
C TYR A 110 11.14 -1.90 8.22
N ASN A 111 10.17 -1.07 7.85
CA ASN A 111 10.43 0.35 7.58
C ASN A 111 10.88 1.07 8.85
N ALA A 112 10.32 0.71 10.00
CA ALA A 112 10.71 1.30 11.28
C ALA A 112 12.16 0.94 11.63
N ILE A 113 12.56 -0.30 11.37
CA ILE A 113 13.93 -0.73 11.59
C ILE A 113 14.88 0.04 10.67
N MET A 114 14.53 0.15 9.39
CA MET A 114 15.36 0.88 8.45
C MET A 114 15.48 2.36 8.83
N GLU A 115 14.39 2.97 9.26
CA GLU A 115 14.43 4.36 9.72
C GLU A 115 15.32 4.50 10.96
N SER A 116 15.23 3.55 11.88
CA SER A 116 16.06 3.55 13.08
C SER A 116 17.54 3.46 12.73
N ILE A 117 17.88 2.66 11.73
CA ILE A 117 19.26 2.57 11.26
C ILE A 117 19.73 3.90 10.69
N GLN A 118 18.88 4.58 9.92
CA GLN A 118 19.21 5.89 9.37
C GLN A 118 19.46 6.91 10.48
N ILE A 119 18.67 6.85 11.55
CA ILE A 119 18.84 7.74 12.69
C ILE A 119 20.19 7.47 13.37
N ILE A 120 20.52 6.21 13.60
CA ILE A 120 21.78 5.83 14.25
C ILE A 120 22.97 6.28 13.40
N ASP A 121 22.84 6.18 12.07
CA ASP A 121 23.89 6.60 11.15
C ASP A 121 23.99 8.10 10.97
N GLY A 122 23.10 8.86 11.61
CA GLY A 122 23.12 10.33 11.54
C GLY A 122 22.63 10.87 10.20
N LYS A 123 21.86 10.09 9.46
CA LYS A 123 21.38 10.50 8.12
C LYS A 123 20.07 11.28 8.17
N THR A 124 19.46 11.42 9.34
CA THR A 124 18.23 12.18 9.50
C THR A 124 18.42 13.21 10.62
N GLU A 125 17.46 14.12 10.75
CA GLU A 125 17.49 15.11 11.80
C GLU A 125 16.99 14.58 13.15
N LYS A 126 16.37 13.40 13.14
CA LYS A 126 15.83 12.81 14.36
C LYS A 126 16.94 12.30 15.26
N SER A 127 16.71 12.35 16.56
CA SER A 127 17.66 11.84 17.53
C SER A 127 17.34 10.37 17.87
N ASP A 128 18.30 9.70 18.48
CA ASP A 128 18.14 8.31 18.92
C ASP A 128 16.92 8.14 19.83
N GLY A 129 16.55 9.18 20.55
CA GLY A 129 15.39 9.13 21.44
C GLY A 129 14.07 8.88 20.74
N ALA A 130 14.00 9.11 19.43
CA ALA A 130 12.79 8.86 18.66
C ALA A 130 12.60 7.38 18.32
N ILE A 131 13.66 6.58 18.41
CA ILE A 131 13.62 5.19 17.96
C ILE A 131 12.58 4.33 18.70
N PRO A 132 12.49 4.38 20.05
CA PRO A 132 11.51 3.54 20.75
C PRO A 132 10.07 3.80 20.27
N GLU A 133 9.71 5.06 20.05
CA GLU A 133 8.35 5.38 19.59
C GLU A 133 8.11 4.89 18.18
N ILE A 134 9.09 5.06 17.29
CA ILE A 134 8.99 4.58 15.91
C ILE A 134 8.73 3.08 15.87
N LEU A 135 9.50 2.32 16.66
CA LEU A 135 9.34 0.87 16.70
C LEU A 135 8.03 0.47 17.37
N SER A 136 7.64 1.16 18.43
CA SER A 136 6.39 0.88 19.14
C SER A 136 5.19 1.09 18.24
N GLU A 137 5.16 2.18 17.49
CA GLU A 137 4.06 2.43 16.56
C GLU A 137 3.97 1.35 15.50
N ALA A 138 5.11 0.93 14.96
CA ALA A 138 5.14 -0.10 13.94
C ALA A 138 4.61 -1.43 14.48
N LEU A 139 5.02 -1.80 15.68
CA LEU A 139 4.57 -3.04 16.30
C LEU A 139 3.08 -3.03 16.61
N GLY A 140 2.49 -1.85 16.76
CA GLY A 140 1.07 -1.69 17.02
C GLY A 140 0.20 -1.68 15.78
N THR A 141 0.77 -1.86 14.59
CA THR A 141 0.00 -1.83 13.35
C THR A 141 -1.04 -2.95 13.35
N SER A 142 -2.31 -2.58 13.18
CA SER A 142 -3.41 -3.53 13.20
C SER A 142 -4.63 -2.90 12.53
N PHE A 143 -5.36 -3.68 11.76
CA PHE A 143 -6.59 -3.21 11.11
C PHE A 143 -7.75 -3.10 12.10
N ASP A 144 -7.57 -3.63 13.30
CA ASP A 144 -8.61 -3.58 14.32
C ASP A 144 -8.54 -2.34 15.20
N GLN A 145 -7.51 -1.53 15.04
CA GLN A 145 -7.36 -0.34 15.89
C GLN A 145 -8.55 0.59 15.84
N ALA A 146 -9.16 0.71 14.68
CA ALA A 146 -10.27 1.62 14.49
C ALA A 146 -11.55 1.14 15.17
N ILE A 147 -11.58 -0.09 15.61
CA ILE A 147 -12.78 -0.67 16.22
C ILE A 147 -12.87 -0.37 17.69
N GLY A 148 -11.80 0.14 18.26
CA GLY A 148 -11.86 0.60 19.62
C GLY A 148 -11.77 -0.45 20.68
N HIS A 149 -11.79 -1.68 20.36
CA HIS A 149 -11.55 -2.77 21.27
C HIS A 149 -11.97 -2.51 22.69
N ASP A 150 -13.18 -2.26 22.88
CA ASP A 150 -13.60 -2.05 24.20
C ASP A 150 -13.93 -3.34 24.81
N TYR A 151 -13.12 -3.85 25.43
CA TYR A 151 -13.38 -5.00 26.22
C TYR A 151 -13.08 -4.73 27.62
#